data_610bd01b3d7c5eac98e1969ef9711c98
#
_entry.id   610bd01b3d7c5eac98e1969ef9711c98
#
_cell.length_a   1.000
_cell.length_b   1.000
_cell.length_c   1.000
_cell.angle_alpha   90.00
_cell.angle_beta   90.00
_cell.angle_gamma   90.00
#
_symmetry.space_group_name_H-M   'P 1'
#
loop_
_entity.id
_entity.type
_entity.pdbx_description
1 polymer ?
#
loop_
_entity_poly.entity_id
_entity_poly.type
_entity_poly.pdbx_seq_one_letter_code
_entity_poly.pdbx_strand_id
1 'polypeptide(L)'
;MFDKESIELLQESAAIQQASNAVSQAFEDKALVALPQHFKEHDLEQYLPTRRRSRGVMSTDSLGSFADYTKAHAEAGATVFVNAESMQAVGVLNLGTPDAPGHADNKAKLSLKRTAAFTALLAHANNAGRGMTQTVASEFLEDWPEQIQCFNEEGQITLPKAIAALRKL
;
A
#
# COMPACT_ATOMS: atom_id res chain seq x y z
N MET A 1 -0.80 -62.15 -15.52
CA MET A 1 -1.31 -61.23 -16.52
C MET A 1 -1.89 -60.06 -15.76
N PHE A 2 -1.33 -58.84 -15.91
CA PHE A 2 -1.88 -57.69 -15.22
C PHE A 2 -3.23 -57.36 -15.86
N ASP A 3 -4.23 -57.05 -15.04
CA ASP A 3 -5.52 -56.58 -15.52
C ASP A 3 -5.43 -55.12 -15.97
N LYS A 4 -6.43 -54.66 -16.66
CA LYS A 4 -6.46 -53.29 -17.22
C LYS A 4 -6.39 -52.21 -16.12
N GLU A 5 -7.05 -52.45 -14.97
CA GLU A 5 -7.04 -51.56 -13.84
C GLU A 5 -5.65 -51.40 -13.22
N SER A 6 -4.91 -52.52 -13.08
CA SER A 6 -3.54 -52.50 -12.59
C SER A 6 -2.59 -51.72 -13.49
N ILE A 7 -2.79 -51.80 -14.84
CA ILE A 7 -1.99 -51.04 -15.80
C ILE A 7 -2.30 -49.56 -15.71
N GLU A 8 -3.57 -49.17 -15.60
CA GLU A 8 -4.00 -47.78 -15.44
C GLU A 8 -3.43 -47.16 -14.16
N LEU A 9 -3.48 -47.87 -13.03
CA LEU A 9 -2.88 -47.44 -11.76
C LEU A 9 -1.35 -47.26 -11.85
N LEU A 10 -0.65 -48.15 -12.55
CA LEU A 10 0.79 -48.00 -12.76
C LEU A 10 1.14 -46.81 -13.64
N GLN A 11 0.35 -46.55 -14.68
CA GLN A 11 0.53 -45.38 -15.55
C GLN A 11 0.26 -44.06 -14.80
N GLU A 12 -0.77 -44.04 -13.96
CA GLU A 12 -1.09 -42.88 -13.14
C GLU A 12 0.01 -42.61 -12.11
N SER A 13 0.50 -43.63 -11.43
CA SER A 13 1.62 -43.53 -10.49
C SER A 13 2.91 -43.03 -11.17
N ALA A 14 3.21 -43.53 -12.36
CA ALA A 14 4.37 -43.08 -13.14
C ALA A 14 4.24 -41.61 -13.56
N ALA A 15 3.03 -41.17 -13.97
CA ALA A 15 2.76 -39.79 -14.33
C ALA A 15 2.91 -38.84 -13.11
N ILE A 16 2.43 -39.26 -11.95
CA ILE A 16 2.60 -38.52 -10.68
C ILE A 16 4.08 -38.39 -10.32
N GLN A 17 4.86 -39.46 -10.44
CA GLN A 17 6.29 -39.45 -10.15
C GLN A 17 7.06 -38.53 -11.12
N GLN A 18 6.73 -38.55 -12.42
CA GLN A 18 7.32 -37.69 -13.41
C GLN A 18 6.99 -36.21 -13.13
N ALA A 19 5.73 -35.90 -12.78
CA ALA A 19 5.32 -34.55 -12.44
C ALA A 19 6.03 -34.05 -11.19
N SER A 20 6.15 -34.88 -10.14
CA SER A 20 6.87 -34.55 -8.92
C SER A 20 8.35 -34.24 -9.18
N ASN A 21 9.00 -35.06 -10.01
CA ASN A 21 10.40 -34.84 -10.39
C ASN A 21 10.56 -33.54 -11.23
N ALA A 22 9.64 -33.28 -12.16
CA ALA A 22 9.67 -32.09 -12.97
C ALA A 22 9.48 -30.81 -12.14
N VAL A 23 8.58 -30.85 -11.14
CA VAL A 23 8.40 -29.73 -10.20
C VAL A 23 9.66 -29.50 -9.37
N SER A 24 10.26 -30.56 -8.82
CA SER A 24 11.49 -30.45 -8.04
C SER A 24 12.64 -29.86 -8.85
N GLN A 25 12.84 -30.30 -10.08
CA GLN A 25 13.85 -29.75 -10.99
C GLN A 25 13.58 -28.32 -11.40
N ALA A 26 12.30 -27.95 -11.59
CA ALA A 26 11.91 -26.60 -11.94
C ALA A 26 12.21 -25.59 -10.82
N PHE A 27 12.15 -26.00 -9.56
CA PHE A 27 12.54 -25.16 -8.42
C PHE A 27 14.05 -24.90 -8.35
N GLU A 28 14.87 -25.81 -8.89
CA GLU A 28 16.33 -25.62 -8.92
C GLU A 28 16.78 -24.81 -10.14
N ASP A 29 16.19 -25.03 -11.32
CA ASP A 29 16.73 -24.49 -12.58
C ASP A 29 15.76 -23.65 -13.44
N LYS A 30 14.44 -23.76 -13.26
CA LYS A 30 13.44 -23.15 -14.17
C LYS A 30 12.20 -22.65 -13.45
N ALA A 31 11.72 -21.49 -13.91
CA ALA A 31 10.50 -20.86 -13.40
C ALA A 31 9.19 -21.49 -13.92
N LEU A 32 9.26 -22.39 -14.91
CA LEU A 32 8.10 -22.99 -15.56
C LEU A 32 8.20 -24.50 -15.61
N VAL A 33 7.11 -25.17 -15.24
CA VAL A 33 6.92 -26.62 -15.34
C VAL A 33 5.63 -26.90 -16.11
N ALA A 34 5.67 -27.83 -17.06
CA ALA A 34 4.49 -28.34 -17.72
C ALA A 34 3.95 -29.56 -16.97
N LEU A 35 2.73 -29.44 -16.46
CA LEU A 35 2.02 -30.53 -15.79
C LEU A 35 0.91 -31.08 -16.70
N PRO A 36 0.56 -32.38 -16.59
CA PRO A 36 -0.60 -32.94 -17.26
C PRO A 36 -1.90 -32.19 -16.92
N GLN A 37 -2.84 -32.10 -17.85
CA GLN A 37 -4.08 -31.32 -17.70
C GLN A 37 -4.95 -31.70 -16.50
N HIS A 38 -4.83 -32.91 -15.99
CA HIS A 38 -5.62 -33.41 -14.85
C HIS A 38 -4.98 -33.09 -13.48
N PHE A 39 -3.76 -32.53 -13.45
CA PHE A 39 -3.12 -32.09 -12.22
C PHE A 39 -3.71 -30.74 -11.77
N LYS A 40 -4.16 -30.70 -10.52
CA LYS A 40 -4.62 -29.47 -9.89
C LYS A 40 -3.57 -28.99 -8.91
N GLU A 41 -3.28 -27.70 -8.94
CA GLU A 41 -2.46 -27.09 -7.90
C GLU A 41 -3.24 -27.04 -6.59
N HIS A 42 -2.62 -27.49 -5.52
CA HIS A 42 -3.12 -27.36 -4.17
C HIS A 42 -2.15 -26.52 -3.35
N ASP A 43 -2.60 -25.35 -2.94
CA ASP A 43 -1.85 -24.52 -1.99
C ASP A 43 -2.04 -25.09 -0.58
N LEU A 44 -1.01 -25.75 -0.09
CA LEU A 44 -0.97 -26.33 1.26
C LEU A 44 -0.55 -25.32 2.33
N GLU A 45 -0.19 -24.10 1.97
CA GLU A 45 0.26 -23.07 2.92
C GLU A 45 -0.79 -22.76 3.98
N GLN A 46 -2.07 -22.86 3.62
CA GLN A 46 -3.19 -22.67 4.56
C GLN A 46 -3.21 -23.66 5.74
N TYR A 47 -2.57 -24.81 5.61
CA TYR A 47 -2.48 -25.85 6.65
C TYR A 47 -1.20 -25.76 7.49
N LEU A 48 -0.28 -24.83 7.12
CA LEU A 48 0.92 -24.59 7.90
C LEU A 48 0.60 -23.70 9.11
N PRO A 49 1.28 -23.88 10.25
CA PRO A 49 1.09 -23.04 11.44
C PRO A 49 1.45 -21.57 11.19
N THR A 50 2.35 -21.30 10.23
CA THR A 50 2.76 -19.96 9.83
C THR A 50 2.97 -19.91 8.32
N ARG A 51 2.78 -18.74 7.72
CA ARG A 51 3.11 -18.53 6.31
C ARG A 51 4.61 -18.56 6.09
N ARG A 52 5.04 -19.05 4.94
CA ARG A 52 6.47 -19.11 4.57
C ARG A 52 7.06 -17.72 4.31
N ARG A 53 6.22 -16.79 3.86
CA ARG A 53 6.60 -15.39 3.62
C ARG A 53 5.43 -14.44 3.83
N SER A 54 5.74 -13.20 4.14
CA SER A 54 4.72 -12.15 4.23
C SER A 54 4.18 -11.82 2.85
N ARG A 55 2.86 -11.79 2.70
CA ARG A 55 2.16 -11.39 1.48
C ARG A 55 0.80 -10.81 1.81
N GLY A 56 0.30 -9.95 0.96
CA GLY A 56 -1.00 -9.32 1.11
C GLY A 56 -0.94 -7.81 1.07
N VAL A 57 -2.05 -7.17 1.40
CA VAL A 57 -2.18 -5.72 1.37
C VAL A 57 -2.79 -5.25 2.68
N MET A 58 -2.03 -4.48 3.45
CA MET A 58 -2.54 -3.68 4.56
C MET A 58 -2.99 -2.33 4.01
N SER A 59 -4.15 -1.83 4.46
CA SER A 59 -4.67 -0.52 4.06
C SER A 59 -5.05 0.29 5.30
N THR A 60 -4.67 1.57 5.31
CA THR A 60 -4.94 2.49 6.43
C THR A 60 -5.10 3.93 5.93
N ASP A 61 -5.77 4.77 6.73
CA ASP A 61 -5.82 6.22 6.56
C ASP A 61 -4.96 6.95 7.60
N SER A 62 -4.30 6.21 8.51
CA SER A 62 -3.39 6.72 9.53
C SER A 62 -1.95 6.69 9.03
N LEU A 63 -1.30 7.86 8.97
CA LEU A 63 0.11 7.99 8.60
C LEU A 63 1.02 7.27 9.62
N GLY A 64 0.71 7.36 10.93
CA GLY A 64 1.46 6.67 11.97
C GLY A 64 1.43 5.15 11.79
N SER A 65 0.22 4.58 11.68
CA SER A 65 0.05 3.14 11.45
C SER A 65 0.73 2.65 10.17
N PHE A 66 0.69 3.45 9.10
CA PHE A 66 1.39 3.15 7.85
C PHE A 66 2.91 3.12 8.05
N ALA A 67 3.47 4.13 8.73
CA ALA A 67 4.90 4.23 8.98
C ALA A 67 5.40 3.08 9.87
N ASP A 68 4.70 2.79 10.97
CA ASP A 68 5.04 1.72 11.89
C ASP A 68 4.99 0.34 11.22
N TYR A 69 3.92 0.08 10.45
CA TYR A 69 3.79 -1.17 9.72
C TYR A 69 4.88 -1.31 8.64
N THR A 70 5.12 -0.27 7.87
CA THR A 70 6.16 -0.27 6.83
C THR A 70 7.54 -0.52 7.45
N LYS A 71 7.86 0.16 8.56
CA LYS A 71 9.12 -0.02 9.27
C LYS A 71 9.31 -1.42 9.84
N ALA A 72 8.23 -2.02 10.35
CA ALA A 72 8.29 -3.36 10.96
C ALA A 72 8.39 -4.49 9.94
N HIS A 73 7.88 -4.28 8.71
CA HIS A 73 7.76 -5.34 7.70
C HIS A 73 8.56 -5.08 6.41
N ALA A 74 9.37 -4.03 6.36
CA ALA A 74 10.22 -3.75 5.21
C ALA A 74 11.35 -4.79 5.10
N GLU A 75 11.44 -5.40 3.93
CA GLU A 75 12.55 -6.28 3.52
C GLU A 75 13.56 -5.49 2.68
N ALA A 76 14.64 -6.15 2.27
CA ALA A 76 15.64 -5.53 1.40
C ALA A 76 15.01 -4.99 0.11
N GLY A 77 15.31 -3.75 -0.25
CA GLY A 77 14.77 -3.08 -1.43
C GLY A 77 13.34 -2.58 -1.29
N ALA A 78 12.74 -2.62 -0.08
CA ALA A 78 11.43 -2.02 0.15
C ALA A 78 11.38 -0.55 -0.30
N THR A 79 10.33 -0.17 -1.01
CA THR A 79 10.19 1.16 -1.60
C THR A 79 8.78 1.69 -1.37
N VAL A 80 8.68 2.98 -1.07
CA VAL A 80 7.40 3.68 -0.93
C VAL A 80 7.20 4.63 -2.11
N PHE A 81 6.09 4.45 -2.82
CA PHE A 81 5.65 5.31 -3.90
C PHE A 81 4.58 6.26 -3.39
N VAL A 82 4.75 7.56 -3.62
CA VAL A 82 3.83 8.60 -3.14
C VAL A 82 3.18 9.29 -4.32
N ASN A 83 1.85 9.42 -4.26
CA ASN A 83 1.07 10.26 -5.15
C ASN A 83 0.52 11.44 -4.34
N ALA A 84 1.11 12.63 -4.54
CA ALA A 84 0.75 13.83 -3.80
C ALA A 84 -0.66 14.35 -4.16
N GLU A 85 -1.08 14.22 -5.43
CA GLU A 85 -2.38 14.72 -5.88
C GLU A 85 -3.54 13.94 -5.23
N SER A 86 -3.42 12.61 -5.19
CA SER A 86 -4.42 11.73 -4.57
C SER A 86 -4.22 11.57 -3.07
N MET A 87 -3.16 12.12 -2.48
CA MET A 87 -2.77 11.95 -1.07
C MET A 87 -2.66 10.47 -0.67
N GLN A 88 -2.06 9.67 -1.55
CA GLN A 88 -1.89 8.23 -1.36
C GLN A 88 -0.41 7.86 -1.35
N ALA A 89 -0.09 6.83 -0.58
CA ALA A 89 1.21 6.19 -0.64
C ALA A 89 1.05 4.66 -0.68
N VAL A 90 1.94 4.00 -1.42
CA VAL A 90 2.00 2.54 -1.50
C VAL A 90 3.41 2.11 -1.19
N GLY A 91 3.60 1.45 -0.07
CA GLY A 91 4.83 0.76 0.28
C GLY A 91 4.82 -0.66 -0.32
N VAL A 92 5.79 -0.99 -1.14
CA VAL A 92 6.06 -2.36 -1.60
C VAL A 92 7.19 -2.90 -0.73
N LEU A 93 6.84 -3.81 0.21
CA LEU A 93 7.70 -4.17 1.32
C LEU A 93 8.72 -5.26 0.95
N ASN A 94 8.45 -6.04 -0.09
CA ASN A 94 9.29 -7.13 -0.60
C ASN A 94 9.58 -6.95 -2.11
N LEU A 95 9.96 -5.72 -2.51
CA LEU A 95 10.29 -5.40 -3.90
C LEU A 95 11.60 -6.06 -4.34
N GLY A 96 12.54 -6.24 -3.43
CA GLY A 96 13.87 -6.74 -3.72
C GLY A 96 14.77 -5.68 -4.39
N THR A 97 15.90 -6.14 -4.90
CA THR A 97 16.85 -5.32 -5.63
C THR A 97 16.87 -5.69 -7.11
N PRO A 98 17.46 -4.89 -8.00
CA PRO A 98 17.60 -5.25 -9.42
C PRO A 98 18.33 -6.60 -9.63
N ASP A 99 19.30 -6.93 -8.78
CA ASP A 99 20.07 -8.18 -8.87
C ASP A 99 19.35 -9.37 -8.20
N ALA A 100 18.41 -9.08 -7.29
CA ALA A 100 17.59 -10.08 -6.58
C ALA A 100 16.15 -9.55 -6.45
N PRO A 101 15.36 -9.60 -7.54
CA PRO A 101 14.00 -9.09 -7.54
C PRO A 101 13.09 -9.88 -6.62
N GLY A 102 12.29 -9.16 -5.83
CA GLY A 102 11.32 -9.75 -4.93
C GLY A 102 9.96 -9.99 -5.59
N HIS A 103 9.01 -10.55 -4.86
CA HIS A 103 7.67 -10.88 -5.37
C HIS A 103 6.74 -9.65 -5.49
N ALA A 104 7.01 -8.56 -4.81
CA ALA A 104 6.23 -7.31 -4.80
C ALA A 104 4.74 -7.50 -4.43
N ASP A 105 4.42 -8.53 -3.66
CA ASP A 105 3.06 -8.90 -3.26
C ASP A 105 2.75 -8.64 -1.78
N ASN A 106 3.72 -8.13 -1.00
CA ASN A 106 3.52 -7.60 0.35
C ASN A 106 3.47 -6.07 0.29
N LYS A 107 2.30 -5.47 0.49
CA LYS A 107 2.08 -4.04 0.28
C LYS A 107 1.40 -3.38 1.47
N ALA A 108 1.79 -2.14 1.74
CA ALA A 108 1.08 -1.23 2.61
C ALA A 108 0.49 -0.09 1.78
N LYS A 109 -0.79 0.22 1.96
CA LYS A 109 -1.48 1.32 1.29
C LYS A 109 -1.94 2.35 2.31
N LEU A 110 -1.56 3.59 2.08
CA LEU A 110 -2.03 4.76 2.81
C LEU A 110 -2.96 5.57 1.89
N SER A 111 -4.14 5.92 2.40
CA SER A 111 -5.07 6.83 1.73
C SER A 111 -5.49 7.91 2.72
N LEU A 112 -4.78 9.03 2.71
CA LEU A 112 -5.08 10.16 3.59
C LEU A 112 -6.37 10.85 3.14
N LYS A 113 -7.16 11.26 4.12
CA LYS A 113 -8.36 12.09 3.90
C LYS A 113 -8.01 13.54 4.22
N ARG A 114 -8.48 14.44 3.39
CA ARG A 114 -8.38 15.87 3.68
C ARG A 114 -9.26 16.20 4.89
N THR A 115 -8.75 17.04 5.78
CA THR A 115 -9.58 17.60 6.84
C THR A 115 -10.65 18.49 6.24
N ALA A 116 -11.76 18.71 6.97
CA ALA A 116 -12.81 19.62 6.52
C ALA A 116 -12.28 21.04 6.32
N ALA A 117 -11.44 21.53 7.24
CA ALA A 117 -10.76 22.83 7.11
C ALA A 117 -9.91 22.94 5.84
N PHE A 118 -9.10 21.92 5.53
CA PHE A 118 -8.26 21.92 4.32
C PHE A 118 -9.11 21.85 3.05
N THR A 119 -10.22 21.11 3.08
CA THR A 119 -11.18 21.04 1.96
C THR A 119 -11.84 22.39 1.72
N ALA A 120 -12.27 23.10 2.78
CA ALA A 120 -12.82 24.45 2.69
C ALA A 120 -11.78 25.44 2.15
N LEU A 121 -10.53 25.38 2.64
CA LEU A 121 -9.43 26.22 2.13
C LEU A 121 -9.21 26.02 0.62
N LEU A 122 -9.17 24.78 0.16
CA LEU A 122 -8.99 24.47 -1.26
C LEU A 122 -10.16 24.96 -2.12
N ALA A 123 -11.39 24.92 -1.60
CA ALA A 123 -12.54 25.46 -2.31
C ALA A 123 -12.40 26.98 -2.57
N HIS A 124 -11.84 27.71 -1.61
CA HIS A 124 -11.53 29.12 -1.79
C HIS A 124 -10.33 29.37 -2.71
N ALA A 125 -9.26 28.56 -2.59
CA ALA A 125 -8.06 28.68 -3.42
C ALA A 125 -8.32 28.38 -4.91
N ASN A 126 -9.22 27.45 -5.20
CA ASN A 126 -9.59 27.06 -6.57
C ASN A 126 -10.53 28.05 -7.27
N ASN A 127 -11.05 29.07 -6.57
CA ASN A 127 -11.87 30.12 -7.16
C ASN A 127 -11.02 31.12 -7.98
N ALA A 128 -10.51 30.62 -9.10
CA ALA A 128 -10.04 31.39 -10.25
C ALA A 128 -9.07 32.54 -9.95
N GLY A 129 -8.05 32.35 -9.14
CA GLY A 129 -6.96 33.33 -8.98
C GLY A 129 -7.33 34.62 -8.27
N ARG A 130 -8.54 34.72 -7.69
CA ARG A 130 -9.02 35.94 -7.02
C ARG A 130 -8.67 36.02 -5.54
N GLY A 131 -8.14 34.94 -4.95
CA GLY A 131 -7.88 34.88 -3.51
C GLY A 131 -9.18 34.98 -2.67
N MET A 132 -9.01 34.99 -1.37
CA MET A 132 -10.10 35.28 -0.44
C MET A 132 -10.22 36.79 -0.25
N THR A 133 -11.45 37.31 -0.17
CA THR A 133 -11.66 38.65 0.34
C THR A 133 -11.33 38.68 1.83
N GLN A 134 -11.01 39.88 2.34
CA GLN A 134 -10.72 40.08 3.77
C GLN A 134 -11.83 39.50 4.69
N THR A 135 -13.09 39.69 4.33
CA THR A 135 -14.24 39.18 5.07
C THR A 135 -14.25 37.65 5.08
N VAL A 136 -14.17 37.04 3.90
CA VAL A 136 -14.16 35.55 3.76
C VAL A 136 -12.96 34.92 4.48
N ALA A 137 -11.78 35.55 4.41
CA ALA A 137 -10.61 35.07 5.13
C ALA A 137 -10.78 35.19 6.65
N SER A 138 -11.40 36.27 7.15
CA SER A 138 -11.69 36.43 8.58
C SER A 138 -12.71 35.38 9.08
N GLU A 139 -13.78 35.16 8.33
CA GLU A 139 -14.80 34.14 8.61
C GLU A 139 -14.18 32.73 8.60
N PHE A 140 -13.34 32.43 7.61
CA PHE A 140 -12.64 31.15 7.55
C PHE A 140 -11.75 30.89 8.79
N LEU A 141 -11.04 31.92 9.26
CA LEU A 141 -10.23 31.82 10.48
C LEU A 141 -11.10 31.63 11.74
N GLU A 142 -12.27 32.24 11.80
CA GLU A 142 -13.22 32.09 12.90
C GLU A 142 -13.88 30.72 12.93
N ASP A 143 -14.16 30.13 11.77
CA ASP A 143 -14.80 28.81 11.64
C ASP A 143 -13.85 27.63 11.98
N TRP A 144 -12.53 27.82 11.82
CA TRP A 144 -11.55 26.74 11.96
C TRP A 144 -10.43 27.03 12.99
N PRO A 145 -10.74 27.50 14.19
CA PRO A 145 -9.75 27.99 15.14
C PRO A 145 -8.78 26.90 15.66
N GLU A 146 -9.26 25.66 15.76
CA GLU A 146 -8.45 24.54 16.27
C GLU A 146 -7.51 23.93 15.22
N GLN A 147 -7.76 24.17 13.93
CA GLN A 147 -7.01 23.60 12.82
C GLN A 147 -5.99 24.56 12.23
N ILE A 148 -6.01 25.83 12.65
CA ILE A 148 -5.19 26.90 12.07
C ILE A 148 -4.25 27.47 13.12
N GLN A 149 -2.99 27.56 12.75
CA GLN A 149 -1.97 28.27 13.52
C GLN A 149 -1.49 29.48 12.74
N CYS A 150 -1.47 30.63 13.37
CA CYS A 150 -1.07 31.90 12.77
C CYS A 150 0.35 32.26 13.20
N PHE A 151 1.15 32.76 12.28
CA PHE A 151 2.52 33.20 12.49
C PHE A 151 2.73 34.60 11.90
N ASN A 152 3.58 35.39 12.51
CA ASN A 152 4.14 36.64 11.96
C ASN A 152 5.68 36.55 11.95
N GLU A 153 6.36 37.63 11.63
CA GLU A 153 7.83 37.69 11.59
C GLU A 153 8.47 37.43 12.95
N GLU A 154 7.75 37.65 14.04
CA GLU A 154 8.22 37.48 15.42
C GLU A 154 7.90 36.07 15.99
N GLY A 155 7.07 35.28 15.27
CA GLY A 155 6.69 33.91 15.68
C GLY A 155 5.20 33.66 15.70
N GLN A 156 4.75 32.72 16.53
CA GLN A 156 3.35 32.34 16.63
C GLN A 156 2.51 33.43 17.30
N ILE A 157 1.40 33.79 16.69
CA ILE A 157 0.43 34.74 17.22
C ILE A 157 -0.92 34.08 17.50
N THR A 158 -1.71 34.67 18.40
CA THR A 158 -3.06 34.18 18.66
C THR A 158 -4.00 34.49 17.51
N LEU A 159 -4.98 33.60 17.28
CA LEU A 159 -5.96 33.75 16.21
C LEU A 159 -6.72 35.09 16.27
N PRO A 160 -7.23 35.58 17.42
CA PRO A 160 -7.87 36.90 17.49
C PRO A 160 -6.95 38.06 17.05
N LYS A 161 -5.65 37.96 17.34
CA LYS A 161 -4.66 38.97 16.93
C LYS A 161 -4.45 38.94 15.41
N ALA A 162 -4.42 37.73 14.80
CA ALA A 162 -4.33 37.55 13.36
C ALA A 162 -5.58 38.12 12.63
N ILE A 163 -6.78 37.81 13.14
CA ILE A 163 -8.04 38.32 12.61
C ILE A 163 -8.11 39.86 12.72
N ALA A 164 -7.69 40.40 13.85
CA ALA A 164 -7.66 41.87 14.06
C ALA A 164 -6.66 42.56 13.13
N ALA A 165 -5.54 41.93 12.81
CA ALA A 165 -4.59 42.46 11.84
C ALA A 165 -5.18 42.39 10.41
N LEU A 166 -5.81 41.29 10.05
CA LEU A 166 -6.45 41.10 8.75
C LEU A 166 -7.55 42.15 8.49
N ARG A 167 -8.36 42.48 9.52
CA ARG A 167 -9.44 43.45 9.45
C ARG A 167 -8.97 44.91 9.36
N LYS A 168 -7.68 45.17 9.50
CA LYS A 168 -7.08 46.50 9.38
C LYS A 168 -6.46 46.77 8.00
N LEU A 169 -6.33 45.71 7.19
CA LEU A 169 -5.87 45.83 5.80
C LEU A 169 -6.98 46.31 4.88
#